data_77890b6899d9dac501bb5449d4b0eddc
#
_entry.id   77890b6899d9dac501bb5449d4b0eddc
#
_cell.length_a   1.000
_cell.length_b   1.000
_cell.length_c   1.000
_cell.angle_alpha   90.00
_cell.angle_beta   90.00
_cell.angle_gamma   90.00
#
_symmetry.space_group_name_H-M   'P 1'
#
loop_
_entity.id
_entity.type
_entity.pdbx_description
1 polymer ?
#
loop_
_entity_poly.entity_id
_entity_poly.type
_entity_poly.pdbx_seq_one_letter_code
_entity_poly.pdbx_strand_id
1 'polypeptide(L)'
;MYKIAKDNFPKLYAALQNIGTLLLPCKNKSGHADFAPYREDAEVALDAPLTNRSAKDVFFPQVENLLTFKTSGKELALEQNISPAGMTIVMGVRACDARSFKILDKVFLKAPVDTYYKTRREQCVLIGLGCSAPEETCFCHAFGIDAGAPETDVQTWLAGEELCWQAVTAKGEELTAKLVEGGVL
;
A
#
# COMPACT_ATOMS: atom_id res chain seq x y z
N MET A 1 11.42 -17.34 -1.07
CA MET A 1 12.08 -16.02 -1.13
C MET A 1 12.60 -15.82 -2.54
N TYR A 2 12.32 -14.71 -3.17
CA TYR A 2 12.77 -14.34 -4.51
C TYR A 2 13.70 -13.12 -4.43
N LYS A 3 14.48 -12.90 -5.48
CA LYS A 3 15.36 -11.75 -5.64
C LYS A 3 15.10 -11.10 -6.98
N ILE A 4 15.01 -9.80 -7.01
CA ILE A 4 14.69 -9.00 -8.19
C ILE A 4 15.78 -7.93 -8.33
N ALA A 5 16.52 -7.96 -9.44
CA ALA A 5 17.50 -6.92 -9.72
C ALA A 5 16.81 -5.56 -9.95
N LYS A 6 17.45 -4.46 -9.57
CA LYS A 6 16.90 -3.10 -9.75
C LYS A 6 16.52 -2.80 -11.20
N ASP A 7 17.27 -3.30 -12.16
CA ASP A 7 16.99 -3.14 -13.60
C ASP A 7 15.63 -3.73 -13.99
N ASN A 8 15.10 -4.68 -13.21
CA ASN A 8 13.80 -5.30 -13.42
C ASN A 8 12.65 -4.63 -12.65
N PHE A 9 12.90 -3.56 -11.88
CA PHE A 9 11.84 -2.84 -11.15
C PHE A 9 10.75 -2.30 -12.06
N PRO A 10 11.04 -1.69 -13.22
CA PRO A 10 9.98 -1.26 -14.14
C PRO A 10 9.06 -2.42 -14.57
N LYS A 11 9.64 -3.61 -14.82
CA LYS A 11 8.88 -4.82 -15.15
C LYS A 11 8.00 -5.29 -13.99
N LEU A 12 8.53 -5.23 -12.76
CA LEU A 12 7.76 -5.55 -11.54
C LEU A 12 6.59 -4.57 -11.37
N TYR A 13 6.83 -3.26 -11.51
CA TYR A 13 5.77 -2.25 -11.35
C TYR A 13 4.68 -2.40 -12.41
N ALA A 14 5.06 -2.62 -13.66
CA ALA A 14 4.10 -2.88 -14.73
C ALA A 14 3.25 -4.13 -14.46
N ALA A 15 3.86 -5.22 -14.00
CA ALA A 15 3.15 -6.44 -13.65
C ALA A 15 2.18 -6.23 -12.48
N LEU A 16 2.59 -5.53 -11.43
CA LEU A 16 1.73 -5.17 -10.30
C LEU A 16 0.56 -4.27 -10.74
N GLN A 17 0.80 -3.30 -11.63
CA GLN A 17 -0.21 -2.41 -12.18
C GLN A 17 -1.24 -3.16 -13.03
N ASN A 18 -0.86 -4.21 -13.73
CA ASN A 18 -1.78 -5.08 -14.47
C ASN A 18 -2.71 -5.89 -13.54
N ILE A 19 -2.31 -6.12 -12.29
CA ILE A 19 -3.10 -6.85 -11.28
C ILE A 19 -4.06 -5.91 -10.55
N GLY A 20 -3.65 -4.66 -10.29
CA GLY A 20 -4.46 -3.68 -9.55
C GLY A 20 -3.87 -2.28 -9.56
N THR A 21 -4.53 -1.35 -8.90
CA THR A 21 -3.99 0.00 -8.73
C THR A 21 -2.75 -0.04 -7.85
N LEU A 22 -1.58 0.24 -8.43
CA LEU A 22 -0.30 0.26 -7.72
C LEU A 22 -0.01 1.65 -7.16
N LEU A 23 0.22 1.74 -5.84
CA LEU A 23 0.73 2.93 -5.17
C LEU A 23 2.16 2.68 -4.69
N LEU A 24 3.02 3.65 -4.97
CA LEU A 24 4.45 3.66 -4.61
C LEU A 24 4.83 5.00 -3.98
N PRO A 25 5.89 5.04 -3.15
CA PRO A 25 6.55 6.30 -2.80
C PRO A 25 7.14 6.92 -4.06
N CYS A 26 6.58 8.04 -4.50
CA CYS A 26 7.05 8.80 -5.66
C CYS A 26 7.41 10.22 -5.23
N LYS A 27 8.42 10.83 -5.86
CA LYS A 27 8.76 12.22 -5.62
C LYS A 27 7.67 13.13 -6.18
N ASN A 28 7.21 14.05 -5.34
CA ASN A 28 6.31 15.11 -5.74
C ASN A 28 7.10 16.32 -6.33
N LYS A 29 6.38 17.35 -6.78
CA LYS A 29 6.98 18.57 -7.36
C LYS A 29 7.94 19.30 -6.42
N SER A 30 7.85 19.06 -5.11
CA SER A 30 8.71 19.66 -4.09
C SER A 30 9.90 18.76 -3.73
N GLY A 31 10.07 17.61 -4.40
CA GLY A 31 11.14 16.65 -4.15
C GLY A 31 10.89 15.70 -2.96
N HIS A 32 9.75 15.81 -2.27
CA HIS A 32 9.39 14.90 -1.18
C HIS A 32 8.75 13.63 -1.71
N ALA A 33 9.01 12.49 -1.05
CA ALA A 33 8.36 11.24 -1.36
C ALA A 33 6.94 11.20 -0.76
N ASP A 34 5.95 10.88 -1.59
CA ASP A 34 4.56 10.64 -1.19
C ASP A 34 4.02 9.38 -1.87
N PHE A 35 3.11 8.66 -1.23
CA PHE A 35 2.42 7.56 -1.89
C PHE A 35 1.49 8.11 -2.99
N ALA A 36 1.75 7.70 -4.23
CA ALA A 36 0.98 8.08 -5.41
C ALA A 36 0.72 6.88 -6.32
N PRO A 37 -0.36 6.89 -7.12
CA PRO A 37 -0.54 5.90 -8.17
C PRO A 37 0.66 5.88 -9.12
N TYR A 38 1.19 4.68 -9.36
CA TYR A 38 2.34 4.51 -10.24
C TYR A 38 2.02 4.96 -11.66
N ARG A 39 2.97 5.64 -12.28
CA ARG A 39 2.98 6.04 -13.67
C ARG A 39 4.38 5.85 -14.21
N GLU A 40 4.52 5.54 -15.47
CA GLU A 40 5.83 5.28 -16.10
C GLU A 40 6.79 6.47 -16.01
N ASP A 41 6.25 7.70 -15.98
CA ASP A 41 7.00 8.94 -15.85
C ASP A 41 7.28 9.33 -14.38
N ALA A 42 6.82 8.55 -13.40
CA ALA A 42 6.99 8.86 -11.99
C ALA A 42 8.40 8.54 -11.49
N GLU A 43 9.00 9.46 -10.75
CA GLU A 43 10.25 9.21 -10.05
C GLU A 43 9.97 8.43 -8.75
N VAL A 44 10.16 7.10 -8.81
CA VAL A 44 9.94 6.22 -7.65
C VAL A 44 11.08 6.38 -6.64
N ALA A 45 10.74 6.56 -5.37
CA ALA A 45 11.65 6.80 -4.25
C ALA A 45 11.51 5.71 -3.18
N LEU A 46 11.73 4.44 -3.55
CA LEU A 46 11.67 3.32 -2.59
C LEU A 46 12.74 3.40 -1.49
N ASP A 47 13.85 4.05 -1.78
CA ASP A 47 14.96 4.29 -0.85
C ASP A 47 14.66 5.41 0.15
N ALA A 48 13.63 6.24 -0.08
CA ALA A 48 13.25 7.26 0.87
C ALA A 48 12.90 6.63 2.23
N PRO A 49 13.57 7.02 3.33
CA PRO A 49 13.35 6.41 4.65
C PRO A 49 11.95 6.71 5.18
N LEU A 50 11.43 7.89 4.89
CA LEU A 50 10.10 8.35 5.25
C LEU A 50 9.40 9.00 4.07
N THR A 51 8.09 8.89 4.03
CA THR A 51 7.23 9.66 3.13
C THR A 51 6.68 10.87 3.86
N ASN A 52 6.46 11.98 3.15
CA ASN A 52 5.87 13.20 3.72
C ASN A 52 4.44 12.93 4.26
N ARG A 53 3.71 12.03 3.60
CA ARG A 53 2.39 11.55 4.03
C ARG A 53 2.40 10.03 4.12
N SER A 54 1.80 9.50 5.18
CA SER A 54 1.67 8.06 5.39
C SER A 54 0.71 7.42 4.37
N ALA A 55 0.93 6.14 4.08
CA ALA A 55 0.01 5.34 3.27
C ALA A 55 -1.40 5.16 3.88
N LYS A 56 -1.67 5.68 5.08
CA LYS A 56 -2.99 5.60 5.75
C LYS A 56 -4.12 6.19 4.92
N ASP A 57 -3.84 7.19 4.10
CA ASP A 57 -4.83 7.84 3.21
C ASP A 57 -5.48 6.83 2.23
N VAL A 58 -4.84 5.70 1.96
CA VAL A 58 -5.40 4.61 1.14
C VAL A 58 -6.64 4.00 1.79
N PHE A 59 -6.63 3.85 3.11
CA PHE A 59 -7.74 3.25 3.87
C PHE A 59 -8.65 4.29 4.49
N PHE A 60 -8.10 5.44 4.85
CA PHE A 60 -8.79 6.52 5.50
C PHE A 60 -8.50 7.85 4.78
N PRO A 61 -9.12 8.06 3.60
CA PRO A 61 -8.91 9.26 2.81
C PRO A 61 -9.44 10.51 3.55
N GLN A 62 -8.81 11.66 3.31
CA GLN A 62 -9.23 12.93 3.92
C GLN A 62 -10.62 13.39 3.46
N VAL A 63 -11.02 13.02 2.26
CA VAL A 63 -12.33 13.32 1.69
C VAL A 63 -12.85 12.08 0.98
N GLU A 64 -14.09 11.74 1.25
CA GLU A 64 -14.76 10.60 0.64
C GLU A 64 -16.21 10.94 0.28
N ASN A 65 -16.64 10.49 -0.90
CA ASN A 65 -18.03 10.62 -1.33
C ASN A 65 -18.83 9.41 -0.85
N LEU A 66 -19.59 9.57 0.23
CA LEU A 66 -20.33 8.46 0.85
C LEU A 66 -21.62 8.10 0.10
N LEU A 67 -22.30 9.11 -0.42
CA LEU A 67 -23.60 8.95 -1.07
C LEU A 67 -23.68 9.80 -2.33
N THR A 68 -24.25 9.24 -3.37
CA THR A 68 -24.70 9.99 -4.55
C THR A 68 -26.22 10.01 -4.55
N PHE A 69 -26.83 11.17 -4.80
CA PHE A 69 -28.26 11.29 -4.95
C PHE A 69 -28.63 11.88 -6.31
N LYS A 70 -29.72 11.40 -6.87
CA LYS A 70 -30.34 11.92 -8.08
C LYS A 70 -31.77 12.30 -7.78
N THR A 71 -32.19 13.50 -8.19
CA THR A 71 -33.59 13.94 -8.07
C THR A 71 -34.23 14.05 -9.44
N SER A 72 -35.43 13.51 -9.60
CA SER A 72 -36.25 13.66 -10.80
C SER A 72 -37.68 14.02 -10.40
N GLY A 73 -38.02 15.29 -10.46
CA GLY A 73 -39.28 15.79 -9.96
C GLY A 73 -39.42 15.57 -8.45
N LYS A 74 -40.35 14.69 -8.04
CA LYS A 74 -40.59 14.33 -6.62
C LYS A 74 -39.86 13.03 -6.20
N GLU A 75 -39.19 12.37 -7.13
CA GLU A 75 -38.48 11.12 -6.85
C GLU A 75 -37.03 11.43 -6.44
N LEU A 76 -36.56 10.70 -5.44
CA LEU A 76 -35.20 10.74 -4.92
C LEU A 76 -34.59 9.33 -4.99
N ALA A 77 -33.54 9.17 -5.79
CA ALA A 77 -32.71 7.96 -5.79
C ALA A 77 -31.45 8.21 -5.00
N LEU A 78 -31.14 7.32 -4.03
CA LEU A 78 -29.91 7.33 -3.24
C LEU A 78 -29.08 6.11 -3.59
N GLU A 79 -27.81 6.34 -3.89
CA GLU A 79 -26.83 5.29 -4.16
C GLU A 79 -25.67 5.43 -3.17
N GLN A 80 -25.34 4.35 -2.49
CA GLN A 80 -24.19 4.32 -1.59
C GLN A 80 -22.91 4.07 -2.41
N ASN A 81 -21.91 4.94 -2.27
CA ASN A 81 -20.62 4.80 -2.95
C ASN A 81 -19.66 3.94 -2.14
N ILE A 82 -19.98 2.66 -1.94
CA ILE A 82 -18.98 1.71 -1.44
C ILE A 82 -18.07 1.39 -2.63
N SER A 83 -16.89 1.97 -2.64
CA SER A 83 -15.97 1.90 -3.77
C SER A 83 -15.56 0.46 -4.07
N PRO A 84 -15.95 -0.10 -5.20
CA PRO A 84 -15.42 -1.37 -5.70
C PRO A 84 -14.26 -1.09 -6.66
N ALA A 85 -13.31 -0.28 -6.28
CA ALA A 85 -12.25 0.17 -7.20
C ALA A 85 -11.24 -0.93 -7.57
N GLY A 86 -11.59 -2.21 -7.41
CA GLY A 86 -10.67 -3.31 -7.69
C GLY A 86 -9.58 -3.46 -6.62
N MET A 87 -8.62 -4.32 -6.90
CA MET A 87 -7.49 -4.54 -5.99
C MET A 87 -6.58 -3.32 -5.96
N THR A 88 -6.19 -2.91 -4.77
CA THR A 88 -5.16 -1.88 -4.54
C THR A 88 -3.90 -2.55 -4.02
N ILE A 89 -2.76 -2.21 -4.55
CA ILE A 89 -1.46 -2.71 -4.12
C ILE A 89 -0.64 -1.51 -3.63
N VAL A 90 -0.22 -1.54 -2.37
CA VAL A 90 0.61 -0.47 -1.79
C VAL A 90 1.99 -1.05 -1.51
N MET A 91 3.00 -0.59 -2.25
CA MET A 91 4.37 -1.08 -2.12
C MET A 91 5.28 -0.02 -1.47
N GLY A 92 6.20 -0.47 -0.62
CA GLY A 92 7.13 0.41 0.09
C GLY A 92 6.64 0.84 1.47
N VAL A 93 5.63 0.14 2.01
CA VAL A 93 5.07 0.42 3.35
C VAL A 93 6.11 0.14 4.43
N ARG A 94 6.41 1.12 5.27
CA ARG A 94 7.34 0.95 6.40
C ARG A 94 6.65 0.25 7.57
N ALA A 95 7.44 -0.38 8.46
CA ALA A 95 6.93 -1.14 9.59
C ALA A 95 6.07 -0.30 10.54
N CYS A 96 6.41 0.98 10.73
CA CYS A 96 5.62 1.91 11.55
C CYS A 96 4.24 2.18 10.92
N ASP A 97 4.15 2.34 9.59
CA ASP A 97 2.87 2.49 8.90
C ASP A 97 2.06 1.19 8.93
N ALA A 98 2.69 0.04 8.70
CA ALA A 98 2.03 -1.26 8.83
C ALA A 98 1.40 -1.47 10.23
N ARG A 99 2.11 -1.09 11.30
CA ARG A 99 1.58 -1.10 12.66
C ARG A 99 0.41 -0.15 12.84
N SER A 100 0.47 1.04 12.21
CA SER A 100 -0.62 2.02 12.30
C SER A 100 -1.92 1.51 11.67
N PHE A 101 -1.86 0.71 10.60
CA PHE A 101 -3.05 0.09 10.01
C PHE A 101 -3.74 -0.87 10.98
N LYS A 102 -2.98 -1.64 11.75
CA LYS A 102 -3.54 -2.51 12.81
C LYS A 102 -4.23 -1.72 13.92
N ILE A 103 -3.80 -0.49 14.18
CA ILE A 103 -4.48 0.40 15.14
C ILE A 103 -5.80 0.89 14.54
N LEU A 104 -5.81 1.30 13.27
CA LEU A 104 -7.04 1.69 12.57
C LEU A 104 -8.01 0.52 12.47
N ASP A 105 -7.53 -0.70 12.18
CA ASP A 105 -8.35 -1.92 12.15
C ASP A 105 -9.11 -2.13 13.47
N LYS A 106 -8.47 -1.87 14.62
CA LYS A 106 -9.13 -1.98 15.95
C LYS A 106 -10.25 -0.96 16.17
N VAL A 107 -10.19 0.17 15.47
CA VAL A 107 -11.21 1.23 15.56
C VAL A 107 -12.34 0.97 14.57
N PHE A 108 -12.02 0.77 13.30
CA PHE A 108 -12.99 0.76 12.21
C PHE A 108 -13.59 -0.62 11.93
N LEU A 109 -12.91 -1.72 12.31
CA LEU A 109 -13.44 -3.08 12.15
C LEU A 109 -14.15 -3.61 13.40
N LYS A 110 -14.20 -2.83 14.49
CA LYS A 110 -15.01 -3.14 15.68
C LYS A 110 -16.48 -2.73 15.41
N ALA A 111 -17.42 -3.50 15.96
CA ALA A 111 -18.86 -3.20 15.82
C ALA A 111 -19.24 -1.84 16.46
N PRO A 112 -19.99 -0.96 15.76
CA PRO A 112 -20.45 -1.10 14.38
C PRO A 112 -19.31 -0.94 13.37
N VAL A 113 -19.19 -1.89 12.44
CA VAL A 113 -18.08 -1.92 11.45
C VAL A 113 -18.26 -0.82 10.41
N ASP A 114 -17.21 -0.04 10.16
CA ASP A 114 -17.15 0.88 9.02
C ASP A 114 -16.99 0.08 7.72
N THR A 115 -18.03 0.04 6.91
CA THR A 115 -18.06 -0.75 5.67
C THR A 115 -17.15 -0.18 4.58
N TYR A 116 -16.93 1.14 4.54
CA TYR A 116 -16.05 1.78 3.57
C TYR A 116 -14.59 1.44 3.86
N TYR A 117 -14.18 1.58 5.13
CA TYR A 117 -12.85 1.19 5.58
C TYR A 117 -12.60 -0.30 5.34
N LYS A 118 -13.56 -1.15 5.76
CA LYS A 118 -13.46 -2.61 5.62
C LYS A 118 -13.25 -3.01 4.16
N THR A 119 -14.06 -2.49 3.24
CA THR A 119 -13.96 -2.82 1.81
C THR A 119 -12.59 -2.49 1.26
N ARG A 120 -12.06 -1.29 1.52
CA ARG A 120 -10.72 -0.90 1.08
C ARG A 120 -9.64 -1.80 1.69
N ARG A 121 -9.79 -2.14 2.96
CA ARG A 121 -8.82 -2.98 3.69
C ARG A 121 -8.78 -4.41 3.16
N GLU A 122 -9.94 -4.96 2.81
CA GLU A 122 -10.07 -6.31 2.23
C GLU A 122 -9.55 -6.39 0.80
N GLN A 123 -9.72 -5.34 0.01
CA GLN A 123 -9.27 -5.25 -1.38
C GLN A 123 -7.82 -4.79 -1.55
N CYS A 124 -7.09 -4.58 -0.46
CA CYS A 124 -5.72 -4.11 -0.51
C CYS A 124 -4.72 -5.22 -0.18
N VAL A 125 -3.61 -5.23 -0.93
CA VAL A 125 -2.40 -6.01 -0.63
C VAL A 125 -1.28 -5.04 -0.27
N LEU A 126 -0.64 -5.28 0.88
CA LEU A 126 0.46 -4.48 1.39
C LEU A 126 1.80 -5.17 1.13
N ILE A 127 2.68 -4.47 0.43
CA ILE A 127 4.08 -4.88 0.22
C ILE A 127 4.95 -3.96 1.08
N GLY A 128 5.43 -4.50 2.18
CA GLY A 128 6.27 -3.78 3.12
C GLY A 128 7.72 -3.73 2.68
N LEU A 129 8.39 -2.63 3.02
CA LEU A 129 9.82 -2.48 2.81
C LEU A 129 10.53 -2.25 4.15
N GLY A 130 11.41 -3.17 4.51
CA GLY A 130 12.24 -3.06 5.71
C GLY A 130 13.14 -1.83 5.65
N CYS A 131 13.28 -1.15 6.79
CA CYS A 131 14.17 0.01 6.92
C CYS A 131 15.61 -0.46 7.06
N SER A 132 16.52 0.15 6.31
CA SER A 132 17.97 -0.08 6.40
C SER A 132 18.66 0.83 7.43
N ALA A 133 18.08 2.02 7.66
CA ALA A 133 18.59 2.99 8.61
C ALA A 133 17.44 3.82 9.21
N PRO A 134 17.56 4.28 10.47
CA PRO A 134 16.60 5.19 11.06
C PRO A 134 16.88 6.64 10.65
N GLU A 135 15.83 7.47 10.71
CA GLU A 135 15.91 8.93 10.72
C GLU A 135 15.88 9.45 12.17
N GLU A 136 16.22 10.71 12.38
CA GLU A 136 16.26 11.35 13.71
C GLU A 136 14.93 11.26 14.47
N THR A 137 13.81 11.26 13.73
CA THR A 137 12.46 11.19 14.30
C THR A 137 11.93 9.77 14.46
N CYS A 138 12.72 8.75 14.09
CA CYS A 138 12.29 7.35 14.21
C CYS A 138 12.36 6.86 15.65
N PHE A 139 11.27 6.23 16.11
CA PHE A 139 11.15 5.68 17.47
C PHE A 139 10.43 4.32 17.49
N CYS A 140 10.60 3.52 16.44
CA CYS A 140 9.97 2.21 16.30
C CYS A 140 10.20 1.30 17.50
N HIS A 141 11.41 1.33 18.08
CA HIS A 141 11.80 0.51 19.23
C HIS A 141 10.94 0.81 20.48
N ALA A 142 10.51 2.07 20.68
CA ALA A 142 9.66 2.46 21.80
C ALA A 142 8.27 1.80 21.76
N PHE A 143 7.83 1.37 20.57
CA PHE A 143 6.56 0.67 20.33
C PHE A 143 6.74 -0.83 20.08
N GLY A 144 7.94 -1.37 20.26
CA GLY A 144 8.24 -2.78 19.99
C GLY A 144 8.02 -3.14 18.51
N ILE A 145 8.29 -2.22 17.59
CA ILE A 145 8.18 -2.43 16.15
C ILE A 145 9.54 -2.83 15.60
N ASP A 146 9.61 -4.00 14.95
CA ASP A 146 10.77 -4.38 14.17
C ASP A 146 10.75 -3.62 12.84
N ALA A 147 11.67 -2.65 12.71
CA ALA A 147 11.77 -1.82 11.52
C ALA A 147 12.21 -2.59 10.27
N GLY A 148 12.92 -3.72 10.45
CA GLY A 148 13.37 -4.59 9.37
C GLY A 148 12.30 -5.58 8.89
N ALA A 149 11.25 -5.82 9.67
CA ALA A 149 10.21 -6.81 9.37
C ALA A 149 8.80 -6.19 9.42
N PRO A 150 8.39 -5.41 8.40
CA PRO A 150 7.07 -4.80 8.34
C PRO A 150 5.97 -5.88 8.34
N GLU A 151 4.96 -5.71 9.19
CA GLU A 151 3.83 -6.63 9.35
C GLU A 151 2.81 -6.48 8.20
N THR A 152 3.19 -6.91 7.00
CA THR A 152 2.47 -6.76 5.73
C THR A 152 2.25 -8.10 5.04
N ASP A 153 1.52 -8.11 3.91
CA ASP A 153 1.23 -9.34 3.16
C ASP A 153 2.49 -9.91 2.49
N VAL A 154 3.33 -9.02 2.00
CA VAL A 154 4.65 -9.34 1.46
C VAL A 154 5.68 -8.46 2.16
N GLN A 155 6.78 -9.05 2.57
CA GLN A 155 7.94 -8.34 3.10
C GLN A 155 9.02 -8.23 2.02
N THR A 156 9.63 -7.07 1.92
CA THR A 156 10.74 -6.82 1.00
C THR A 156 11.89 -6.10 1.69
N TRP A 157 13.09 -6.29 1.15
CA TRP A 157 14.32 -5.64 1.63
C TRP A 157 15.19 -5.26 0.45
N LEU A 158 15.79 -4.07 0.48
CA LEU A 158 16.82 -3.69 -0.47
C LEU A 158 18.17 -4.24 0.01
N ALA A 159 18.80 -5.07 -0.79
CA ALA A 159 20.11 -5.67 -0.55
C ALA A 159 21.04 -5.33 -1.72
N GLY A 160 21.75 -4.20 -1.63
CA GLY A 160 22.55 -3.67 -2.74
C GLY A 160 21.68 -3.34 -3.95
N GLU A 161 21.93 -4.03 -5.08
CA GLU A 161 21.20 -3.86 -6.33
C GLU A 161 20.04 -4.85 -6.49
N GLU A 162 19.62 -5.51 -5.41
CA GLU A 162 18.53 -6.47 -5.41
C GLU A 162 17.44 -6.09 -4.41
N LEU A 163 16.18 -6.41 -4.76
CA LEU A 163 15.05 -6.44 -3.87
C LEU A 163 14.79 -7.90 -3.47
N CYS A 164 14.92 -8.22 -2.20
CA CYS A 164 14.46 -9.50 -1.67
C CYS A 164 12.95 -9.45 -1.45
N TRP A 165 12.26 -10.54 -1.79
CA TRP A 165 10.80 -10.64 -1.76
C TRP A 165 10.38 -11.91 -1.03
N GLN A 166 9.50 -11.77 -0.03
CA GLN A 166 8.96 -12.87 0.75
C GLN A 166 7.48 -12.66 1.03
N ALA A 167 6.63 -13.55 0.53
CA ALA A 167 5.23 -13.61 0.91
C ALA A 167 5.08 -14.09 2.36
N VAL A 168 4.14 -13.51 3.10
CA VAL A 168 3.91 -13.78 4.53
C VAL A 168 2.47 -14.20 4.79
N THR A 169 1.50 -13.69 4.02
CA THR A 169 0.08 -14.02 4.16
C THR A 169 -0.45 -14.70 2.91
N ALA A 170 -1.63 -15.32 3.00
CA ALA A 170 -2.30 -15.91 1.83
C ALA A 170 -2.50 -14.91 0.68
N LYS A 171 -2.83 -13.63 0.98
CA LYS A 171 -2.90 -12.57 -0.04
C LYS A 171 -1.54 -12.32 -0.70
N GLY A 172 -0.46 -12.33 0.09
CA GLY A 172 0.90 -12.18 -0.41
C GLY A 172 1.34 -13.36 -1.27
N GLU A 173 0.95 -14.58 -0.89
CA GLU A 173 1.21 -15.80 -1.66
C GLU A 173 0.48 -15.78 -3.01
N GLU A 174 -0.80 -15.39 -3.03
CA GLU A 174 -1.59 -15.24 -4.26
C GLU A 174 -0.98 -14.21 -5.21
N LEU A 175 -0.60 -13.05 -4.69
CA LEU A 175 0.07 -12.01 -5.48
C LEU A 175 1.40 -12.53 -6.04
N THR A 176 2.19 -13.21 -5.21
CA THR A 176 3.49 -13.77 -5.61
C THR A 176 3.33 -14.82 -6.71
N ALA A 177 2.34 -15.71 -6.61
CA ALA A 177 2.04 -16.70 -7.63
C ALA A 177 1.75 -16.07 -8.99
N LYS A 178 0.92 -15.01 -9.03
CA LYS A 178 0.63 -14.26 -10.26
C LYS A 178 1.89 -13.64 -10.89
N LEU A 179 2.83 -13.15 -10.07
CA LEU A 179 4.09 -12.58 -10.55
C LEU A 179 5.04 -13.66 -11.07
N VAL A 180 5.07 -14.84 -10.46
CA VAL A 180 5.84 -16.01 -10.94
C VAL A 180 5.29 -16.52 -12.28
N GLU A 181 3.98 -16.67 -12.39
CA GLU A 181 3.30 -17.05 -13.65
C GLU A 181 3.57 -16.03 -14.77
N GLY A 182 3.66 -14.75 -14.43
CA GLY A 182 4.02 -13.68 -15.34
C GLY A 182 5.52 -13.59 -15.67
N GLY A 183 6.36 -14.45 -15.09
CA GLY A 183 7.82 -14.46 -15.32
C GLY A 183 8.52 -13.19 -14.81
N VAL A 184 8.04 -12.62 -13.68
CA VAL A 184 8.60 -11.43 -13.04
C VAL A 184 9.45 -11.81 -11.83
N LEU A 185 9.07 -12.91 -11.14
CA LEU A 185 9.75 -13.50 -9.99
C LEU A 185 10.33 -14.87 -10.34
#